data_db132f85dca48226493d16b3cb88575a
#
_entry.id   db132f85dca48226493d16b3cb88575a
#
_cell.length_a   1.000
_cell.length_b   1.000
_cell.length_c   1.000
_cell.angle_alpha   90.00
_cell.angle_beta   90.00
_cell.angle_gamma   90.00
#
_symmetry.space_group_name_H-M   'P 1'
#
loop_
_entity.id
_entity.type
_entity.pdbx_description
1 polymer ?
#
loop_
_entity_poly.entity_id
_entity_poly.type
_entity_poly.pdbx_seq_one_letter_code
_entity_poly.pdbx_strand_id
1 'polypeptide(L)'
;IIKNYFKKKTFKNWKIEVVDTGKKTMTGGRLKRLEKKIDKDDYFFLTYGDGVSNIDLNKLLKFHKRHKKIATISAVRPPARFGFIKLNKNKVNCFREKSNLDQGWINGGFMIFNKKIFQFIKNDKTYLEREPLENVSKKGQLYAFKHNGFWQCMDTMRDKELLEKSIRQKKYIVPKKK
;
A
#
# COMPACT_ATOMS: atom_id res chain seq x y z
N ILE A 1 15.01 -1.99 -17.50
CA ILE A 1 13.63 -2.11 -18.00
C ILE A 1 12.82 -0.87 -17.62
N ILE A 2 12.57 -0.57 -16.33
CA ILE A 2 11.71 0.55 -15.86
C ILE A 2 12.21 1.89 -16.41
N LYS A 3 13.49 2.22 -16.26
CA LYS A 3 14.09 3.46 -16.76
C LYS A 3 13.87 3.66 -18.28
N ASN A 4 14.02 2.58 -19.05
CA ASN A 4 13.82 2.63 -20.50
C ASN A 4 12.33 2.76 -20.87
N TYR A 5 11.42 2.17 -20.11
CA TYR A 5 9.99 2.33 -20.31
C TYR A 5 9.56 3.79 -20.15
N PHE A 6 9.96 4.44 -19.07
CA PHE A 6 9.58 5.83 -18.80
C PHE A 6 10.34 6.87 -19.66
N LYS A 7 11.50 6.51 -20.24
CA LYS A 7 12.16 7.33 -21.26
C LYS A 7 11.40 7.38 -22.59
N LYS A 8 10.71 6.27 -22.94
CA LYS A 8 10.00 6.12 -24.22
C LYS A 8 8.54 6.57 -24.16
N LYS A 9 7.95 6.72 -22.98
CA LYS A 9 6.54 7.12 -22.79
C LYS A 9 6.47 8.43 -22.03
N THR A 10 5.82 9.41 -22.63
CA THR A 10 5.44 10.66 -21.98
C THR A 10 4.02 10.49 -21.40
N PHE A 11 3.86 10.83 -20.15
CA PHE A 11 2.57 10.86 -19.48
C PHE A 11 2.15 12.31 -19.31
N LYS A 12 1.08 12.71 -20.01
CA LYS A 12 0.57 14.08 -19.96
C LYS A 12 0.28 14.46 -18.50
N ASN A 13 0.83 15.58 -18.06
CA ASN A 13 0.68 16.13 -16.70
C ASN A 13 1.40 15.35 -15.57
N TRP A 14 2.31 14.43 -15.88
CA TRP A 14 3.09 13.71 -14.87
C TRP A 14 4.57 14.00 -15.06
N LYS A 15 5.24 14.47 -14.01
CA LYS A 15 6.71 14.53 -13.94
C LYS A 15 7.20 13.24 -13.29
N ILE A 16 7.75 12.34 -14.10
CA ILE A 16 8.24 11.04 -13.65
C ILE A 16 9.76 11.07 -13.58
N GLU A 17 10.28 10.75 -12.42
CA GLU A 17 11.70 10.55 -12.18
C GLU A 17 11.97 9.12 -11.74
N VAL A 18 12.86 8.42 -12.46
CA VAL A 18 13.30 7.07 -12.11
C VAL A 18 14.64 7.16 -11.40
N VAL A 19 14.65 6.96 -10.09
CA VAL A 19 15.82 7.04 -9.23
C VAL A 19 16.36 5.66 -8.93
N ASP A 20 17.65 5.44 -9.16
CA ASP A 20 18.32 4.24 -8.70
C ASP A 20 18.63 4.35 -7.20
N THR A 21 17.93 3.55 -6.43
CA THR A 21 18.08 3.47 -4.97
C THR A 21 18.97 2.32 -4.52
N GLY A 22 19.66 1.66 -5.46
CA GLY A 22 20.57 0.55 -5.18
C GLY A 22 19.88 -0.81 -5.08
N LYS A 23 20.54 -1.84 -5.62
CA LYS A 23 19.99 -3.20 -5.72
C LYS A 23 19.75 -3.86 -4.36
N LYS A 24 20.66 -3.64 -3.39
CA LYS A 24 20.64 -4.26 -2.06
C LYS A 24 19.96 -3.40 -0.99
N THR A 25 19.32 -2.30 -1.37
CA THR A 25 18.66 -1.37 -0.44
C THR A 25 17.24 -1.86 -0.14
N MET A 26 16.88 -1.92 1.14
CA MET A 26 15.55 -2.33 1.60
C MET A 26 14.52 -1.19 1.45
N THR A 27 13.24 -1.49 1.65
CA THR A 27 12.11 -0.57 1.39
C THR A 27 12.24 0.77 2.12
N GLY A 28 12.58 0.78 3.39
CA GLY A 28 12.85 2.00 4.15
C GLY A 28 14.10 2.74 3.67
N GLY A 29 15.20 2.00 3.41
CA GLY A 29 16.42 2.59 2.88
C GLY A 29 16.21 3.28 1.52
N ARG A 30 15.41 2.68 0.62
CA ARG A 30 15.03 3.31 -0.66
C ARG A 30 14.31 4.63 -0.44
N LEU A 31 13.37 4.64 0.50
CA LEU A 31 12.65 5.85 0.86
C LEU A 31 13.61 6.90 1.45
N LYS A 32 14.52 6.51 2.34
CA LYS A 32 15.53 7.40 2.93
C LYS A 32 16.42 8.08 1.89
N ARG A 33 16.83 7.37 0.86
CA ARG A 33 17.60 7.94 -0.26
C ARG A 33 16.84 8.99 -1.07
N LEU A 34 15.50 9.02 -0.98
CA LEU A 34 14.66 10.03 -1.63
C LEU A 34 14.34 11.22 -0.72
N GLU A 35 14.78 11.23 0.55
CA GLU A 35 14.45 12.27 1.52
C GLU A 35 14.65 13.69 0.98
N LYS A 36 15.83 14.00 0.44
CA LYS A 36 16.15 15.32 -0.13
C LYS A 36 15.27 15.73 -1.33
N LYS A 37 14.68 14.75 -2.03
CA LYS A 37 13.78 15.00 -3.16
C LYS A 37 12.35 15.29 -2.70
N ILE A 38 11.97 14.78 -1.55
CA ILE A 38 10.62 14.86 -0.95
C ILE A 38 10.53 16.01 0.08
N ASP A 39 11.66 16.58 0.49
CA ASP A 39 11.77 17.52 1.61
C ASP A 39 10.97 18.83 1.44
N LYS A 40 10.53 19.16 0.23
CA LYS A 40 9.73 20.35 -0.05
C LYS A 40 8.28 20.23 0.41
N ASP A 41 7.79 19.02 0.62
CA ASP A 41 6.39 18.75 0.96
C ASP A 41 6.26 18.32 2.42
N ASP A 42 5.21 18.78 3.10
CA ASP A 42 4.93 18.38 4.48
C ASP A 42 4.53 16.90 4.60
N TYR A 43 3.96 16.35 3.54
CA TYR A 43 3.55 14.94 3.43
C TYR A 43 3.68 14.46 1.98
N PHE A 44 3.79 13.16 1.83
CA PHE A 44 3.86 12.52 0.51
C PHE A 44 3.09 11.20 0.49
N PHE A 45 2.66 10.81 -0.71
CA PHE A 45 2.07 9.49 -0.95
C PHE A 45 3.16 8.47 -1.25
N LEU A 46 2.96 7.27 -0.77
CA LEU A 46 3.80 6.11 -1.09
C LEU A 46 2.90 4.93 -1.47
N THR A 47 3.27 4.22 -2.53
CA THR A 47 2.62 2.96 -2.90
C THR A 47 3.64 1.92 -3.32
N TYR A 48 3.28 0.65 -3.17
CA TYR A 48 4.02 -0.46 -3.76
C TYR A 48 3.66 -0.60 -5.25
N GLY A 49 4.59 -1.17 -6.04
CA GLY A 49 4.42 -1.28 -7.49
C GLY A 49 3.51 -2.42 -7.96
N ASP A 50 3.10 -3.28 -7.06
CA ASP A 50 2.33 -4.52 -7.29
C ASP A 50 0.89 -4.47 -6.79
N GLY A 51 0.49 -3.42 -6.08
CA GLY A 51 -0.86 -3.22 -5.58
C GLY A 51 -1.74 -2.43 -6.54
N VAL A 52 -2.93 -2.95 -6.85
CA VAL A 52 -3.97 -2.26 -7.64
C VAL A 52 -5.22 -2.08 -6.78
N SER A 53 -5.77 -0.87 -6.76
CA SER A 53 -6.95 -0.55 -5.94
C SER A 53 -7.77 0.59 -6.57
N ASN A 54 -9.05 0.67 -6.19
CA ASN A 54 -9.91 1.81 -6.47
C ASN A 54 -10.04 2.76 -5.27
N ILE A 55 -9.04 2.78 -4.40
CA ILE A 55 -9.00 3.67 -3.24
C ILE A 55 -9.10 5.14 -3.67
N ASP A 56 -9.96 5.89 -2.98
CA ASP A 56 -10.10 7.32 -3.19
C ASP A 56 -8.95 8.07 -2.48
N LEU A 57 -7.95 8.47 -3.25
CA LEU A 57 -6.77 9.18 -2.72
C LEU A 57 -7.12 10.52 -2.08
N ASN A 58 -8.19 11.21 -2.53
CA ASN A 58 -8.63 12.45 -1.92
C ASN A 58 -9.23 12.22 -0.52
N LYS A 59 -10.02 11.13 -0.36
CA LYS A 59 -10.53 10.74 0.96
C LYS A 59 -9.41 10.29 1.89
N LEU A 60 -8.44 9.53 1.39
CA LEU A 60 -7.25 9.13 2.13
C LEU A 60 -6.47 10.35 2.61
N LEU A 61 -6.27 11.35 1.74
CA LEU A 61 -5.59 12.59 2.07
C LEU A 61 -6.35 13.41 3.12
N LYS A 62 -7.66 13.58 2.95
CA LYS A 62 -8.51 14.27 3.93
C LYS A 62 -8.44 13.60 5.30
N PHE A 63 -8.45 12.27 5.33
CA PHE A 63 -8.30 11.49 6.55
C PHE A 63 -6.95 11.74 7.20
N HIS A 64 -5.84 11.69 6.44
CA HIS A 64 -4.48 11.96 6.93
C HIS A 64 -4.36 13.37 7.54
N LYS A 65 -4.82 14.38 6.82
CA LYS A 65 -4.78 15.78 7.28
C LYS A 65 -5.57 16.00 8.57
N ARG A 66 -6.71 15.30 8.73
CA ARG A 66 -7.59 15.45 9.90
C ARG A 66 -6.95 14.98 11.20
N HIS A 67 -6.25 13.83 11.19
CA HIS A 67 -5.65 13.30 12.42
C HIS A 67 -4.25 13.87 12.73
N LYS A 68 -3.59 14.55 11.77
CA LYS A 68 -2.30 15.25 11.94
C LYS A 68 -1.16 14.36 12.49
N LYS A 69 -1.20 13.04 12.22
CA LYS A 69 -0.17 12.10 12.67
C LYS A 69 0.87 11.84 11.59
N ILE A 70 1.92 11.09 11.93
CA ILE A 70 3.07 10.86 11.04
C ILE A 70 2.68 10.00 9.84
N ALA A 71 1.84 8.97 10.06
CA ALA A 71 1.57 7.98 9.02
C ALA A 71 0.09 7.60 8.95
N THR A 72 -0.38 7.42 7.71
CA THR A 72 -1.63 6.74 7.38
C THR A 72 -1.32 5.59 6.44
N ILE A 73 -1.81 4.39 6.75
CA ILE A 73 -1.82 3.25 5.84
C ILE A 73 -3.25 2.94 5.40
N SER A 74 -3.43 2.47 4.18
CA SER A 74 -4.70 1.86 3.79
C SER A 74 -4.82 0.48 4.42
N ALA A 75 -5.91 0.25 5.13
CA ALA A 75 -6.25 -1.08 5.63
C ALA A 75 -7.25 -1.71 4.68
N VAL A 76 -6.92 -2.88 4.14
CA VAL A 76 -7.74 -3.63 3.20
C VAL A 76 -7.99 -5.05 3.70
N ARG A 77 -9.03 -5.71 3.18
CA ARG A 77 -9.23 -7.14 3.38
C ARG A 77 -8.75 -7.87 2.14
N PRO A 78 -7.72 -8.74 2.26
CA PRO A 78 -7.23 -9.47 1.11
C PRO A 78 -8.31 -10.42 0.56
N PRO A 79 -8.31 -10.73 -0.75
CA PRO A 79 -9.16 -11.78 -1.29
C PRO A 79 -8.90 -13.09 -0.56
N ALA A 80 -9.96 -13.78 -0.12
CA ALA A 80 -9.84 -15.05 0.57
C ALA A 80 -9.22 -16.11 -0.36
N ARG A 81 -8.08 -16.65 0.04
CA ARG A 81 -7.39 -17.73 -0.68
C ARG A 81 -7.79 -19.11 -0.17
N PHE A 82 -8.24 -19.19 1.07
CA PHE A 82 -8.57 -20.44 1.79
C PHE A 82 -9.92 -20.34 2.47
N GLY A 83 -10.50 -21.49 2.80
CA GLY A 83 -11.65 -21.58 3.68
C GLY A 83 -11.29 -21.13 5.10
N PHE A 84 -12.24 -20.50 5.78
CA PHE A 84 -12.14 -20.11 7.17
C PHE A 84 -12.74 -21.19 8.07
N ILE A 85 -12.06 -21.55 9.15
CA ILE A 85 -12.59 -22.43 10.19
C ILE A 85 -12.49 -21.75 11.55
N LYS A 86 -13.57 -21.85 12.34
CA LYS A 86 -13.56 -21.46 13.75
C LYS A 86 -13.61 -22.71 14.60
N LEU A 87 -12.58 -22.88 15.43
CA LEU A 87 -12.43 -24.04 16.29
C LEU A 87 -12.88 -23.75 17.73
N ASN A 88 -13.47 -24.74 18.38
CA ASN A 88 -13.54 -24.83 19.84
C ASN A 88 -12.90 -26.18 20.22
N LYS A 89 -11.70 -26.13 20.80
CA LYS A 89 -10.78 -27.26 20.88
C LYS A 89 -10.59 -27.90 19.49
N ASN A 90 -10.95 -29.15 19.30
CA ASN A 90 -10.87 -29.87 18.02
C ASN A 90 -12.20 -29.87 17.23
N LYS A 91 -13.26 -29.27 17.78
CA LYS A 91 -14.56 -29.19 17.12
C LYS A 91 -14.60 -27.95 16.19
N VAL A 92 -14.98 -28.17 14.94
CA VAL A 92 -15.24 -27.08 13.98
C VAL A 92 -16.63 -26.50 14.27
N ASN A 93 -16.67 -25.27 14.78
CA ASN A 93 -17.92 -24.56 15.05
C ASN A 93 -18.45 -23.78 13.85
N CYS A 94 -17.56 -23.42 12.94
CA CYS A 94 -17.94 -22.71 11.72
C CYS A 94 -16.93 -23.06 10.61
N PHE A 95 -17.47 -23.38 9.43
CA PHE A 95 -16.71 -23.49 8.19
C PHE A 95 -17.31 -22.54 7.16
N ARG A 96 -16.49 -21.72 6.53
CA ARG A 96 -16.90 -20.82 5.43
C ARG A 96 -15.87 -20.85 4.32
N GLU A 97 -16.31 -21.17 3.12
CA GLU A 97 -15.44 -21.18 1.95
C GLU A 97 -15.24 -19.75 1.44
N LYS A 98 -13.97 -19.33 1.36
CA LYS A 98 -13.52 -18.08 0.72
C LYS A 98 -14.28 -16.80 1.13
N SER A 99 -14.53 -16.62 2.43
CA SER A 99 -15.15 -15.39 2.94
C SER A 99 -14.09 -14.31 3.23
N ASN A 100 -14.17 -13.18 2.54
CA ASN A 100 -13.28 -12.03 2.80
C ASN A 100 -13.56 -11.37 4.16
N LEU A 101 -14.74 -11.61 4.75
CA LEU A 101 -15.13 -11.02 6.04
C LEU A 101 -14.36 -11.64 7.21
N ASP A 102 -13.89 -12.88 7.06
CA ASP A 102 -13.14 -13.59 8.08
C ASP A 102 -11.62 -13.30 8.01
N GLN A 103 -11.17 -12.62 6.97
CA GLN A 103 -9.79 -12.15 6.84
C GLN A 103 -9.59 -10.89 7.69
N GLY A 104 -8.47 -10.84 8.42
CA GLY A 104 -8.04 -9.65 9.13
C GLY A 104 -7.75 -8.47 8.18
N TRP A 105 -7.60 -7.29 8.74
CA TRP A 105 -7.11 -6.14 8.01
C TRP A 105 -5.60 -6.26 7.76
N ILE A 106 -5.17 -5.99 6.54
CA ILE A 106 -3.75 -5.95 6.16
C ILE A 106 -3.37 -4.58 5.62
N ASN A 107 -2.07 -4.28 5.55
CA ASN A 107 -1.56 -3.11 4.86
C ASN A 107 -1.79 -3.24 3.35
N GLY A 108 -2.61 -2.35 2.80
CA GLY A 108 -2.96 -2.33 1.38
C GLY A 108 -1.94 -1.65 0.48
N GLY A 109 -0.81 -1.16 1.04
CA GLY A 109 0.28 -0.59 0.28
C GLY A 109 0.06 0.83 -0.26
N PHE A 110 -1.08 1.47 0.03
CA PHE A 110 -1.31 2.88 -0.26
C PHE A 110 -1.20 3.67 1.04
N MET A 111 -0.22 4.55 1.12
CA MET A 111 0.16 5.22 2.36
C MET A 111 0.35 6.72 2.17
N ILE A 112 0.21 7.47 3.25
CA ILE A 112 0.62 8.88 3.32
C ILE A 112 1.51 9.04 4.54
N PHE A 113 2.63 9.69 4.35
CA PHE A 113 3.58 9.99 5.41
C PHE A 113 3.83 11.49 5.51
N ASN A 114 3.90 11.98 6.73
CA ASN A 114 4.59 13.24 7.03
C ASN A 114 6.10 13.01 6.94
N LYS A 115 6.87 14.03 6.54
CA LYS A 115 8.34 13.94 6.42
C LYS A 115 9.05 13.49 7.72
N LYS A 116 8.42 13.62 8.89
CA LYS A 116 8.94 13.08 10.16
C LYS A 116 9.17 11.57 10.13
N ILE A 117 8.61 10.82 9.17
CA ILE A 117 8.86 9.38 9.00
C ILE A 117 10.35 9.08 8.80
N PHE A 118 11.12 9.98 8.18
CA PHE A 118 12.54 9.80 7.94
C PHE A 118 13.39 9.67 9.21
N GLN A 119 12.90 10.18 10.35
CA GLN A 119 13.56 10.03 11.66
C GLN A 119 13.53 8.58 12.17
N PHE A 120 12.63 7.74 11.64
CA PHE A 120 12.50 6.34 12.01
C PHE A 120 13.27 5.39 11.08
N ILE A 121 13.89 5.92 10.01
CA ILE A 121 14.63 5.12 9.03
C ILE A 121 16.12 5.34 9.25
N LYS A 122 16.81 4.30 9.72
CA LYS A 122 18.22 4.39 10.12
C LYS A 122 19.18 4.37 8.92
N ASN A 123 19.04 3.39 8.04
CA ASN A 123 19.98 3.15 6.97
C ASN A 123 19.39 2.31 5.82
N ASP A 124 20.22 1.93 4.85
CA ASP A 124 19.82 1.16 3.66
C ASP A 124 19.27 -0.24 3.95
N LYS A 125 19.60 -0.83 5.10
CA LYS A 125 19.12 -2.16 5.51
C LYS A 125 17.77 -2.12 6.24
N THR A 126 17.19 -0.93 6.42
CA THR A 126 15.93 -0.73 7.12
C THR A 126 14.75 -1.14 6.22
N TYR A 127 13.91 -2.07 6.69
CA TYR A 127 12.60 -2.36 6.12
C TYR A 127 11.58 -1.38 6.68
N LEU A 128 10.85 -0.68 5.82
CA LEU A 128 9.83 0.30 6.24
C LEU A 128 8.74 -0.34 7.10
N GLU A 129 8.34 -1.56 6.73
CA GLU A 129 7.23 -2.32 7.30
C GLU A 129 7.52 -2.89 8.70
N ARG A 130 8.78 -2.94 9.07
CA ARG A 130 9.25 -3.45 10.37
C ARG A 130 9.44 -2.30 11.36
N GLU A 131 10.68 -2.12 11.85
CA GLU A 131 11.03 -1.17 12.89
C GLU A 131 10.43 0.25 12.70
N PRO A 132 10.47 0.90 11.51
CA PRO A 132 9.88 2.22 11.33
C PRO A 132 8.39 2.26 11.60
N LEU A 133 7.57 1.43 10.93
CA LEU A 133 6.12 1.44 11.13
C LEU A 133 5.72 0.92 12.51
N GLU A 134 6.44 -0.05 13.06
CA GLU A 134 6.22 -0.53 14.42
C GLU A 134 6.45 0.58 15.45
N ASN A 135 7.54 1.33 15.33
CA ASN A 135 7.85 2.44 16.24
C ASN A 135 6.87 3.60 16.09
N VAL A 136 6.46 3.93 14.88
CA VAL A 136 5.41 4.92 14.62
C VAL A 136 4.09 4.48 15.25
N SER A 137 3.75 3.19 15.16
CA SER A 137 2.56 2.59 15.78
C SER A 137 2.63 2.66 17.32
N LYS A 138 3.74 2.20 17.91
CA LYS A 138 3.95 2.26 19.37
C LYS A 138 3.84 3.68 19.93
N LYS A 139 4.20 4.69 19.13
CA LYS A 139 4.05 6.11 19.50
C LYS A 139 2.65 6.68 19.24
N GLY A 140 1.67 5.87 18.84
CA GLY A 140 0.31 6.33 18.49
C GLY A 140 0.27 7.28 17.29
N GLN A 141 1.26 7.18 16.38
CA GLN A 141 1.41 8.07 15.23
C GLN A 141 1.06 7.39 13.91
N LEU A 142 0.58 6.12 13.92
CA LEU A 142 0.14 5.36 12.77
C LEU A 142 -1.37 5.17 12.80
N TYR A 143 -2.05 5.60 11.74
CA TYR A 143 -3.50 5.48 11.59
C TYR A 143 -3.84 4.65 10.35
N ALA A 144 -4.98 3.96 10.39
CA ALA A 144 -5.46 3.13 9.31
C ALA A 144 -6.70 3.71 8.65
N PHE A 145 -6.65 3.93 7.34
CA PHE A 145 -7.81 4.26 6.50
C PHE A 145 -8.41 2.97 5.97
N LYS A 146 -9.59 2.58 6.47
CA LYS A 146 -10.30 1.37 6.04
C LYS A 146 -10.83 1.53 4.63
N HIS A 147 -10.43 0.65 3.72
CA HIS A 147 -10.91 0.58 2.35
C HIS A 147 -11.63 -0.74 2.12
N ASN A 148 -12.93 -0.68 1.83
CA ASN A 148 -13.78 -1.85 1.58
C ASN A 148 -14.03 -2.09 0.08
N GLY A 149 -13.39 -1.30 -0.79
CA GLY A 149 -13.51 -1.43 -2.24
C GLY A 149 -12.56 -2.48 -2.82
N PHE A 150 -12.35 -2.38 -4.13
CA PHE A 150 -11.44 -3.28 -4.83
C PHE A 150 -9.99 -3.04 -4.41
N TRP A 151 -9.32 -4.14 -4.08
CA TRP A 151 -7.88 -4.20 -3.86
C TRP A 151 -7.36 -5.58 -4.26
N GLN A 152 -6.24 -5.62 -4.97
CA GLN A 152 -5.56 -6.84 -5.40
C GLN A 152 -4.06 -6.59 -5.53
N CYS A 153 -3.23 -7.46 -4.97
CA CYS A 153 -1.79 -7.51 -5.28
C CYS A 153 -1.51 -8.44 -6.46
N MET A 154 -0.34 -8.28 -7.06
CA MET A 154 0.13 -9.08 -8.20
C MET A 154 1.45 -9.75 -7.85
N ASP A 155 1.42 -10.73 -6.95
CA ASP A 155 2.61 -11.47 -6.49
C ASP A 155 2.86 -12.73 -7.32
N THR A 156 1.82 -13.29 -7.93
CA THR A 156 1.86 -14.54 -8.67
C THR A 156 1.27 -14.39 -10.08
N MET A 157 1.55 -15.35 -10.98
CA MET A 157 0.92 -15.40 -12.31
C MET A 157 -0.60 -15.49 -12.19
N ARG A 158 -1.13 -16.24 -11.23
CA ARG A 158 -2.57 -16.29 -10.95
C ARG A 158 -3.14 -14.92 -10.59
N ASP A 159 -2.44 -14.13 -9.78
CA ASP A 159 -2.90 -12.78 -9.42
C ASP A 159 -2.94 -11.87 -10.65
N LYS A 160 -1.94 -11.99 -11.55
CA LYS A 160 -1.91 -11.27 -12.83
C LYS A 160 -3.13 -11.63 -13.70
N GLU A 161 -3.43 -12.92 -13.87
CA GLU A 161 -4.58 -13.39 -14.64
C GLU A 161 -5.92 -12.90 -14.06
N LEU A 162 -6.04 -12.91 -12.72
CA LEU A 162 -7.21 -12.38 -12.03
C LEU A 162 -7.37 -10.87 -12.26
N LEU A 163 -6.27 -10.11 -12.22
CA LEU A 163 -6.29 -8.67 -12.51
C LEU A 163 -6.69 -8.41 -13.97
N GLU A 164 -6.09 -9.11 -14.93
CA GLU A 164 -6.43 -8.96 -16.34
C GLU A 164 -7.91 -9.29 -16.62
N LYS A 165 -8.42 -10.38 -16.02
CA LYS A 165 -9.85 -10.73 -16.09
C LYS A 165 -10.75 -9.64 -15.50
N SER A 166 -10.37 -9.09 -14.35
CA SER A 166 -11.11 -8.02 -13.68
C SER A 166 -11.12 -6.75 -14.54
N ILE A 167 -10.01 -6.43 -15.21
CA ILE A 167 -9.91 -5.31 -16.16
C ILE A 167 -10.89 -5.50 -17.32
N ARG A 168 -10.84 -6.65 -17.98
CA ARG A 168 -11.72 -6.97 -19.11
C ARG A 168 -13.20 -6.91 -18.72
N GLN A 169 -13.54 -7.34 -17.51
CA GLN A 169 -14.91 -7.35 -16.99
C GLN A 169 -15.35 -6.00 -16.39
N LYS A 170 -14.51 -4.96 -16.45
CA LYS A 170 -14.76 -3.64 -15.82
C LYS A 170 -15.20 -3.74 -14.35
N LYS A 171 -14.77 -4.77 -13.65
CA LYS A 171 -15.17 -5.03 -12.24
C LYS A 171 -14.57 -4.06 -11.23
N TYR A 172 -13.50 -3.34 -11.61
CA TYR A 172 -13.06 -2.23 -10.80
C TYR A 172 -13.40 -0.93 -11.50
N ILE A 173 -14.23 -0.19 -10.85
CA ILE A 173 -14.60 1.14 -11.29
C ILE A 173 -13.53 2.07 -10.74
N VAL A 174 -12.68 2.60 -11.63
CA VAL A 174 -11.93 3.82 -11.30
C VAL A 174 -12.99 4.87 -10.95
N PRO A 175 -12.89 5.56 -9.80
CA PRO A 175 -13.84 6.62 -9.48
C PRO A 175 -13.93 7.57 -10.66
N LYS A 176 -15.13 7.70 -11.26
CA LYS A 176 -15.33 8.70 -12.31
C LYS A 176 -14.96 10.05 -11.71
N LYS A 177 -14.06 10.78 -12.38
CA LYS A 177 -13.87 12.19 -12.05
C LYS A 177 -15.23 12.88 -12.13
N LYS A 178 -15.72 13.37 -10.99
CA LYS A 178 -16.71 14.43 -10.97
C LYS A 178 -16.04 15.72 -11.31
#